data_8568591d35f60935fb73603b6f079803
#
_entry.id   8568591d35f60935fb73603b6f079803
#
_cell.length_a   1.000
_cell.length_b   1.000
_cell.length_c   1.000
_cell.angle_alpha   90.00
_cell.angle_beta   90.00
_cell.angle_gamma   90.00
#
_symmetry.space_group_name_H-M   'P 1'
#
loop_
_entity.id
_entity.type
_entity.pdbx_description
1 polymer ?
#
loop_
_entity_poly.entity_id
_entity_poly.type
_entity_poly.pdbx_seq_one_letter_code
_entity_poly.pdbx_strand_id
1 'polypeptide(L)'
;MEGAKIAALNDCMSNIIIELQEKAFNGLNIKMAVLSFSREAQWMYSDLTDIIDFTWKELKAGGMTSLGKACLLLSSKLNESLDDNDQQVVVLLSDGCPTDDYDEGIAELNNNEKFKKAKKFAIALGDNADVKSLTRFVDDSTNIFLENNADNLLDTLGAIFGTTDHATRLTELIVDNSDEWD
;
A
#
# COMPACT_ATOMS: atom_id res chain seq x y z
N MET A 1 12.69 -3.03 -3.99
CA MET A 1 13.07 -2.11 -2.89
C MET A 1 14.30 -2.63 -2.19
N GLU A 2 15.36 -1.84 -2.08
CA GLU A 2 16.61 -2.23 -1.41
C GLU A 2 17.14 -1.09 -0.54
N GLY A 3 17.99 -1.43 0.45
CA GLY A 3 18.71 -0.46 1.28
C GLY A 3 17.79 0.49 2.04
N ALA A 4 17.99 1.80 1.86
CA ALA A 4 17.30 2.85 2.60
C ALA A 4 15.77 2.85 2.39
N LYS A 5 15.27 2.50 1.21
CA LYS A 5 13.83 2.49 0.92
C LYS A 5 13.05 1.49 1.79
N ILE A 6 13.57 0.27 1.96
CA ILE A 6 12.87 -0.73 2.78
C ILE A 6 12.96 -0.40 4.26
N ALA A 7 14.08 0.18 4.71
CA ALA A 7 14.23 0.66 6.09
C ALA A 7 13.23 1.78 6.38
N ALA A 8 13.17 2.81 5.51
CA ALA A 8 12.20 3.89 5.63
C ALA A 8 10.76 3.39 5.66
N LEU A 9 10.40 2.43 4.80
CA LEU A 9 9.07 1.84 4.81
C LEU A 9 8.76 1.11 6.12
N ASN A 10 9.70 0.34 6.66
CA ASN A 10 9.50 -0.34 7.94
C ASN A 10 9.30 0.66 9.10
N ASP A 11 10.09 1.73 9.13
CA ASP A 11 9.97 2.78 10.14
C ASP A 11 8.63 3.54 10.01
N CYS A 12 8.25 3.93 8.79
CA CYS A 12 6.97 4.59 8.53
C CYS A 12 5.79 3.71 8.95
N MET A 13 5.79 2.43 8.57
CA MET A 13 4.69 1.53 8.92
C MET A 13 4.59 1.29 10.42
N SER A 14 5.72 1.20 11.12
CA SER A 14 5.72 1.08 12.59
C SER A 14 5.05 2.28 13.26
N ASN A 15 5.33 3.50 12.78
CA ASN A 15 4.71 4.72 13.29
C ASN A 15 3.21 4.79 12.96
N ILE A 16 2.83 4.51 11.73
CA ILE A 16 1.43 4.50 11.28
C ILE A 16 0.58 3.51 12.09
N ILE A 17 1.11 2.33 12.40
CA ILE A 17 0.39 1.34 13.20
C ILE A 17 0.10 1.86 14.59
N ILE A 18 1.06 2.53 15.25
CA ILE A 18 0.85 3.15 16.57
C ILE A 18 -0.29 4.17 16.50
N GLU A 19 -0.30 5.04 15.52
CA GLU A 19 -1.34 6.05 15.34
C GLU A 19 -2.72 5.42 15.06
N LEU A 20 -2.77 4.36 14.25
CA LEU A 20 -4.01 3.61 13.99
C LEU A 20 -4.53 2.90 15.25
N GLN A 21 -3.64 2.37 16.08
CA GLN A 21 -3.98 1.79 17.39
C GLN A 21 -4.61 2.84 18.32
N GLU A 22 -4.05 4.03 18.38
CA GLU A 22 -4.63 5.14 19.16
C GLU A 22 -6.04 5.50 18.68
N LYS A 23 -6.27 5.54 17.37
CA LYS A 23 -7.61 5.75 16.80
C LYS A 23 -8.58 4.63 17.15
N ALA A 24 -8.11 3.39 17.13
CA ALA A 24 -8.93 2.25 17.50
C ALA A 24 -9.32 2.27 18.99
N PHE A 25 -8.43 2.68 19.88
CA PHE A 25 -8.76 2.92 21.30
C PHE A 25 -9.82 4.01 21.49
N ASN A 26 -9.91 4.96 20.57
CA ASN A 26 -10.94 6.00 20.54
C ASN A 26 -12.26 5.56 19.84
N GLY A 27 -12.41 4.27 19.55
CA GLY A 27 -13.65 3.67 19.08
C GLY A 27 -13.76 3.41 17.57
N LEU A 28 -12.66 3.58 16.81
CA LEU A 28 -12.64 3.22 15.40
C LEU A 28 -12.32 1.73 15.24
N ASN A 29 -13.17 0.97 14.54
CA ASN A 29 -12.88 -0.43 14.22
C ASN A 29 -12.01 -0.53 12.98
N ILE A 30 -10.74 -0.90 13.15
CA ILE A 30 -9.75 -0.99 12.07
C ILE A 30 -9.16 -2.40 12.07
N LYS A 31 -9.14 -3.03 10.90
CA LYS A 31 -8.42 -4.28 10.67
C LYS A 31 -7.41 -4.11 9.55
N MET A 32 -6.28 -4.77 9.65
CA MET A 32 -5.18 -4.68 8.70
C MET A 32 -4.74 -6.06 8.22
N ALA A 33 -4.39 -6.14 6.94
CA ALA A 33 -3.67 -7.26 6.35
C ALA A 33 -2.53 -6.71 5.49
N VAL A 34 -1.42 -7.43 5.44
CA VAL A 34 -0.24 -7.03 4.66
C VAL A 34 0.16 -8.17 3.74
N LEU A 35 0.21 -7.88 2.45
CA LEU A 35 0.69 -8.76 1.40
C LEU A 35 2.08 -8.28 0.96
N SER A 36 3.09 -9.09 1.16
CA SER A 36 4.42 -8.83 0.65
C SER A 36 4.63 -9.56 -0.68
N PHE A 37 5.33 -8.91 -1.60
CA PHE A 37 5.69 -9.53 -2.88
C PHE A 37 7.12 -9.17 -3.30
N SER A 38 7.82 -10.18 -3.77
CA SER A 38 9.14 -10.09 -4.36
C SER A 38 9.27 -11.18 -5.44
N ARG A 39 10.03 -12.24 -5.22
CA ARG A 39 10.04 -13.44 -6.08
C ARG A 39 8.72 -14.20 -6.01
N GLU A 40 8.11 -14.24 -4.83
CA GLU A 40 6.77 -14.76 -4.57
C GLU A 40 5.92 -13.70 -3.88
N ALA A 41 4.60 -13.85 -3.95
CA ALA A 41 3.66 -13.06 -3.19
C ALA A 41 3.12 -13.90 -2.02
N GLN A 42 3.03 -13.29 -0.84
CA GLN A 42 2.56 -13.99 0.36
C GLN A 42 1.92 -13.04 1.38
N TRP A 43 0.89 -13.51 2.05
CA TRP A 43 0.36 -12.82 3.20
C TRP A 43 1.33 -12.91 4.38
N MET A 44 1.65 -11.77 4.99
CA MET A 44 2.53 -11.73 6.17
C MET A 44 1.81 -12.19 7.43
N TYR A 45 0.48 -12.16 7.42
CA TYR A 45 -0.41 -12.59 8.51
C TYR A 45 -1.46 -13.51 7.90
N SER A 46 -1.88 -14.56 8.62
CA SER A 46 -2.86 -15.54 8.13
C SER A 46 -4.21 -14.91 7.84
N ASP A 47 -4.61 -13.98 8.68
CA ASP A 47 -5.94 -13.38 8.67
C ASP A 47 -5.89 -11.85 8.74
N LEU A 48 -7.04 -11.24 8.46
CA LEU A 48 -7.29 -9.83 8.71
C LEU A 48 -7.26 -9.59 10.22
N THR A 49 -6.22 -8.91 10.69
CA THR A 49 -5.91 -8.74 12.11
C THR A 49 -6.44 -7.42 12.63
N ASP A 50 -7.09 -7.41 13.80
CA ASP A 50 -7.48 -6.18 14.48
C ASP A 50 -6.24 -5.31 14.73
N ILE A 51 -6.34 -4.01 14.47
CA ILE A 51 -5.19 -3.12 14.58
C ILE A 51 -4.64 -3.04 16.00
N ILE A 52 -5.49 -3.22 17.02
CA ILE A 52 -5.06 -3.22 18.43
C ILE A 52 -4.08 -4.35 18.72
N ASP A 53 -4.29 -5.50 18.08
CA ASP A 53 -3.45 -6.69 18.23
C ASP A 53 -2.34 -6.77 17.17
N PHE A 54 -2.30 -5.81 16.25
CA PHE A 54 -1.40 -5.84 15.12
C PHE A 54 0.02 -5.43 15.52
N THR A 55 0.99 -6.24 15.15
CA THR A 55 2.42 -5.94 15.35
C THR A 55 3.14 -6.01 14.01
N TRP A 56 3.84 -4.94 13.64
CA TRP A 56 4.59 -4.91 12.39
C TRP A 56 5.71 -5.95 12.36
N LYS A 57 5.77 -6.69 11.27
CA LYS A 57 6.90 -7.57 10.95
C LYS A 57 7.73 -6.90 9.87
N GLU A 58 9.01 -6.71 10.14
CA GLU A 58 9.91 -6.07 9.18
C GLU A 58 9.92 -6.78 7.83
N LEU A 59 9.73 -5.99 6.79
CA LEU A 59 9.91 -6.41 5.41
C LEU A 59 11.40 -6.48 5.09
N LYS A 60 11.77 -7.48 4.30
CA LYS A 60 13.13 -7.62 3.76
C LYS A 60 13.10 -7.35 2.26
N ALA A 61 14.04 -6.52 1.82
CA ALA A 61 14.20 -6.23 0.42
C ALA A 61 14.77 -7.40 -0.37
N GLY A 62 14.55 -7.38 -1.64
CA GLY A 62 15.22 -8.23 -2.60
C GLY A 62 14.30 -9.03 -3.51
N GLY A 63 14.88 -9.49 -4.58
CA GLY A 63 14.24 -10.36 -5.53
C GLY A 63 13.59 -9.65 -6.71
N MET A 64 12.56 -10.26 -7.22
CA MET A 64 11.77 -9.83 -8.37
C MET A 64 10.52 -9.07 -7.90
N THR A 65 9.66 -8.68 -8.82
CA THR A 65 8.42 -7.94 -8.54
C THR A 65 7.23 -8.76 -9.03
N SER A 66 6.81 -9.78 -8.26
CA SER A 66 5.67 -10.67 -8.60
C SER A 66 4.33 -10.01 -8.30
N LEU A 67 4.04 -8.88 -8.97
CA LEU A 67 2.84 -8.09 -8.75
C LEU A 67 1.58 -8.78 -9.28
N GLY A 68 1.67 -9.55 -10.37
CA GLY A 68 0.56 -10.34 -10.88
C GLY A 68 0.07 -11.37 -9.87
N LYS A 69 0.99 -12.12 -9.24
CA LYS A 69 0.65 -13.05 -8.15
C LYS A 69 0.04 -12.33 -6.95
N ALA A 70 0.54 -11.15 -6.61
CA ALA A 70 -0.02 -10.35 -5.52
C ALA A 70 -1.46 -9.94 -5.81
N CYS A 71 -1.78 -9.54 -7.04
CA CYS A 71 -3.14 -9.21 -7.46
C CYS A 71 -4.09 -10.42 -7.32
N LEU A 72 -3.68 -11.61 -7.72
CA LEU A 72 -4.48 -12.84 -7.58
C LEU A 72 -4.76 -13.18 -6.11
N LEU A 73 -3.74 -13.10 -5.26
CA LEU A 73 -3.91 -13.34 -3.82
C LEU A 73 -4.81 -12.29 -3.16
N LEU A 74 -4.69 -11.03 -3.56
CA LEU A 74 -5.56 -9.96 -3.06
C LEU A 74 -7.02 -10.21 -3.48
N SER A 75 -7.27 -10.54 -4.76
CA SER A 75 -8.62 -10.85 -5.23
C SER A 75 -9.27 -11.99 -4.45
N SER A 76 -8.51 -13.06 -4.19
CA SER A 76 -8.98 -14.20 -3.39
C SER A 76 -9.35 -13.76 -1.97
N LYS A 77 -8.48 -13.01 -1.30
CA LYS A 77 -8.68 -12.55 0.09
C LYS A 77 -9.89 -11.63 0.23
N LEU A 78 -10.09 -10.71 -0.71
CA LEU A 78 -11.23 -9.82 -0.74
C LEU A 78 -12.56 -10.61 -0.80
N ASN A 79 -12.60 -11.72 -1.54
CA ASN A 79 -13.79 -12.56 -1.63
C ASN A 79 -14.10 -13.31 -0.32
N GLU A 80 -13.06 -13.70 0.43
CA GLU A 80 -13.19 -14.57 1.60
C GLU A 80 -13.48 -13.81 2.91
N SER A 81 -12.92 -12.62 3.09
CA SER A 81 -12.66 -12.08 4.43
C SER A 81 -13.42 -10.82 4.80
N LEU A 82 -14.18 -10.19 3.89
CA LEU A 82 -14.71 -8.84 4.12
C LEU A 82 -16.24 -8.81 4.08
N ASP A 83 -16.83 -8.11 5.04
CA ASP A 83 -18.24 -7.75 5.02
C ASP A 83 -18.48 -6.73 3.90
N ASP A 84 -19.63 -6.81 3.23
CA ASP A 84 -19.99 -5.89 2.13
C ASP A 84 -20.20 -4.44 2.60
N ASN A 85 -20.35 -4.23 3.90
CA ASN A 85 -20.54 -2.91 4.52
C ASN A 85 -19.22 -2.27 4.98
N ASP A 86 -18.10 -2.99 4.96
CA ASP A 86 -16.82 -2.46 5.40
C ASP A 86 -16.23 -1.52 4.33
N GLN A 87 -15.74 -0.37 4.76
CA GLN A 87 -14.97 0.51 3.89
C GLN A 87 -13.56 -0.06 3.69
N GLN A 88 -13.27 -0.48 2.47
CA GLN A 88 -11.99 -1.05 2.11
C GLN A 88 -11.05 0.01 1.57
N VAL A 89 -9.81 0.00 2.06
CA VAL A 89 -8.72 0.83 1.54
C VAL A 89 -7.58 -0.11 1.16
N VAL A 90 -7.16 -0.05 -0.09
CA VAL A 90 -6.05 -0.87 -0.62
C VAL A 90 -4.93 0.06 -1.07
N VAL A 91 -3.75 -0.15 -0.50
CA VAL A 91 -2.56 0.66 -0.80
C VAL A 91 -1.48 -0.25 -1.41
N LEU A 92 -1.05 0.07 -2.62
CA LEU A 92 0.06 -0.60 -3.30
C LEU A 92 1.32 0.25 -3.20
N LEU A 93 2.40 -0.32 -2.69
CA LEU A 93 3.72 0.31 -2.66
C LEU A 93 4.68 -0.49 -3.55
N SER A 94 5.34 0.15 -4.49
CA SER A 94 6.31 -0.49 -5.39
C SER A 94 7.35 0.49 -5.91
N ASP A 95 8.57 -0.02 -6.14
CA ASP A 95 9.68 0.72 -6.75
C ASP A 95 10.12 0.15 -8.11
N GLY A 96 9.45 -0.88 -8.62
CA GLY A 96 9.89 -1.58 -9.83
C GLY A 96 8.78 -2.02 -10.77
N CYS A 97 9.23 -2.45 -11.96
CA CYS A 97 8.34 -3.06 -12.95
C CYS A 97 7.97 -4.49 -12.54
N PRO A 98 6.72 -4.92 -12.78
CA PRO A 98 6.33 -6.31 -12.64
C PRO A 98 7.22 -7.24 -13.46
N THR A 99 7.59 -8.38 -12.88
CA THR A 99 8.45 -9.39 -13.51
C THR A 99 7.73 -10.72 -13.77
N ASP A 100 6.45 -10.77 -13.45
CA ASP A 100 5.54 -11.88 -13.69
C ASP A 100 4.37 -11.49 -14.61
N ASP A 101 3.38 -12.37 -14.77
CA ASP A 101 2.19 -12.09 -15.59
C ASP A 101 1.24 -11.11 -14.87
N TYR A 102 1.61 -9.85 -14.91
CA TYR A 102 0.80 -8.77 -14.35
C TYR A 102 -0.51 -8.55 -15.11
N ASP A 103 -0.54 -8.81 -16.43
CA ASP A 103 -1.75 -8.61 -17.24
C ASP A 103 -2.88 -9.52 -16.78
N GLU A 104 -2.59 -10.78 -16.50
CA GLU A 104 -3.57 -11.72 -15.95
C GLU A 104 -4.00 -11.31 -14.55
N GLY A 105 -3.04 -11.05 -13.65
CA GLY A 105 -3.33 -10.74 -12.26
C GLY A 105 -4.17 -9.48 -12.07
N ILE A 106 -3.85 -8.40 -12.79
CA ILE A 106 -4.61 -7.14 -12.68
C ILE A 106 -5.98 -7.23 -13.34
N ALA A 107 -6.14 -8.01 -14.41
CA ALA A 107 -7.42 -8.24 -15.04
C ALA A 107 -8.38 -9.00 -14.09
N GLU A 108 -7.88 -10.04 -13.42
CA GLU A 108 -8.65 -10.78 -12.40
C GLU A 108 -9.04 -9.87 -11.24
N LEU A 109 -8.09 -9.09 -10.71
CA LEU A 109 -8.35 -8.17 -9.60
C LEU A 109 -9.38 -7.09 -9.98
N ASN A 110 -9.29 -6.51 -11.18
CA ASN A 110 -10.23 -5.51 -11.67
C ASN A 110 -11.64 -6.07 -11.95
N ASN A 111 -11.79 -7.38 -12.07
CA ASN A 111 -13.10 -8.03 -12.15
C ASN A 111 -13.74 -8.28 -10.78
N ASN A 112 -12.97 -8.17 -9.69
CA ASN A 112 -13.48 -8.38 -8.34
C ASN A 112 -14.37 -7.22 -7.89
N GLU A 113 -15.64 -7.53 -7.53
CA GLU A 113 -16.62 -6.52 -7.15
C GLU A 113 -16.27 -5.75 -5.86
N LYS A 114 -15.57 -6.37 -4.91
CA LYS A 114 -15.10 -5.71 -3.69
C LYS A 114 -13.94 -4.77 -3.99
N PHE A 115 -13.02 -5.17 -4.87
CA PHE A 115 -11.94 -4.30 -5.31
C PHE A 115 -12.44 -3.08 -6.09
N LYS A 116 -13.46 -3.23 -6.93
CA LYS A 116 -14.11 -2.11 -7.63
C LYS A 116 -14.65 -1.05 -6.67
N LYS A 117 -15.18 -1.47 -5.54
CA LYS A 117 -15.74 -0.58 -4.51
C LYS A 117 -14.69 0.00 -3.55
N ALA A 118 -13.51 -0.60 -3.46
CA ALA A 118 -12.45 -0.18 -2.56
C ALA A 118 -11.86 1.18 -2.96
N LYS A 119 -11.43 1.96 -1.97
CA LYS A 119 -10.53 3.09 -2.22
C LYS A 119 -9.14 2.54 -2.51
N LYS A 120 -8.58 2.94 -3.65
CA LYS A 120 -7.29 2.44 -4.15
C LYS A 120 -6.28 3.56 -4.21
N PHE A 121 -5.10 3.30 -3.66
CA PHE A 121 -3.95 4.20 -3.70
C PHE A 121 -2.72 3.43 -4.15
N ALA A 122 -1.82 4.10 -4.84
CA ALA A 122 -0.53 3.55 -5.23
C ALA A 122 0.59 4.52 -4.88
N ILE A 123 1.67 4.02 -4.29
CA ILE A 123 2.84 4.79 -3.93
C ILE A 123 4.03 4.24 -4.70
N ALA A 124 4.57 5.08 -5.56
CA ALA A 124 5.78 4.83 -6.33
C ALA A 124 7.00 5.27 -5.51
N LEU A 125 7.91 4.35 -5.18
CA LEU A 125 9.04 4.62 -4.32
C LEU A 125 10.32 4.86 -5.14
N GLY A 126 10.75 6.12 -5.21
CA GLY A 126 11.94 6.57 -5.94
C GLY A 126 11.70 6.80 -7.43
N ASP A 127 12.67 7.46 -8.07
CA ASP A 127 12.53 8.01 -9.43
C ASP A 127 12.37 6.96 -10.54
N ASN A 128 12.77 5.72 -10.27
CA ASN A 128 12.72 4.62 -11.25
C ASN A 128 11.47 3.73 -11.12
N ALA A 129 10.50 4.12 -10.32
CA ALA A 129 9.29 3.34 -10.13
C ALA A 129 8.44 3.29 -11.41
N ASP A 130 7.84 2.14 -11.70
CA ASP A 130 7.00 1.95 -12.88
C ASP A 130 5.57 2.47 -12.67
N VAL A 131 5.41 3.78 -12.79
CA VAL A 131 4.12 4.46 -12.67
C VAL A 131 3.06 3.90 -13.63
N LYS A 132 3.48 3.41 -14.81
CA LYS A 132 2.56 2.85 -15.80
C LYS A 132 1.85 1.59 -15.26
N SER A 133 2.54 0.72 -14.57
CA SER A 133 1.90 -0.44 -13.93
C SER A 133 0.98 -0.01 -12.79
N LEU A 134 1.37 1.02 -12.01
CA LEU A 134 0.55 1.54 -10.92
C LEU A 134 -0.75 2.19 -11.39
N THR A 135 -0.78 2.84 -12.56
CA THR A 135 -2.02 3.42 -13.13
C THR A 135 -3.09 2.37 -13.43
N ARG A 136 -2.72 1.12 -13.62
CA ARG A 136 -3.68 0.03 -13.85
C ARG A 136 -4.34 -0.49 -12.57
N PHE A 137 -3.72 -0.20 -11.43
CA PHE A 137 -4.19 -0.62 -10.11
C PHE A 137 -5.21 0.36 -9.51
N VAL A 138 -5.05 1.65 -9.76
CA VAL A 138 -5.95 2.69 -9.24
C VAL A 138 -7.05 3.04 -10.26
N ASP A 139 -8.16 3.59 -9.78
CA ASP A 139 -9.24 4.08 -10.66
C ASP A 139 -8.94 5.48 -11.20
N ASP A 140 -8.22 6.28 -10.40
CA ASP A 140 -7.88 7.67 -10.70
C ASP A 140 -6.38 7.89 -10.51
N SER A 141 -5.73 8.44 -11.51
CA SER A 141 -4.29 8.72 -11.46
C SER A 141 -3.90 9.74 -10.38
N THR A 142 -4.84 10.52 -9.87
CA THR A 142 -4.62 11.40 -8.71
C THR A 142 -4.38 10.65 -7.41
N ASN A 143 -4.67 9.34 -7.37
CA ASN A 143 -4.37 8.44 -6.25
C ASN A 143 -3.00 7.78 -6.36
N ILE A 144 -2.12 8.25 -7.26
CA ILE A 144 -0.73 7.79 -7.37
C ILE A 144 0.18 8.86 -6.80
N PHE A 145 0.99 8.47 -5.82
CA PHE A 145 1.95 9.32 -5.15
C PHE A 145 3.37 8.89 -5.52
N LEU A 146 4.25 9.86 -5.77
CA LEU A 146 5.67 9.64 -6.06
C LEU A 146 6.46 10.06 -4.84
N GLU A 147 7.06 9.10 -4.12
CA GLU A 147 7.74 9.36 -2.88
C GLU A 147 9.22 9.03 -2.97
N ASN A 148 10.04 10.05 -2.74
CA ASN A 148 11.49 9.98 -2.88
C ASN A 148 12.24 10.09 -1.56
N ASN A 149 11.55 10.31 -0.43
CA ASN A 149 12.13 10.36 0.91
C ASN A 149 11.18 9.79 1.97
N ALA A 150 11.73 9.48 3.16
CA ALA A 150 10.99 8.85 4.25
C ALA A 150 9.90 9.76 4.85
N ASP A 151 10.18 11.05 4.98
CA ASP A 151 9.25 11.99 5.60
C ASP A 151 8.00 12.16 4.74
N ASN A 152 8.16 12.32 3.42
CA ASN A 152 7.05 12.38 2.48
C ASN A 152 6.24 11.08 2.47
N LEU A 153 6.91 9.92 2.53
CA LEU A 153 6.24 8.62 2.61
C LEU A 153 5.36 8.51 3.86
N LEU A 154 5.87 8.96 5.01
CA LEU A 154 5.12 8.96 6.27
C LEU A 154 3.89 9.87 6.18
N ASP A 155 4.06 11.09 5.66
CA ASP A 155 2.97 12.06 5.48
C ASP A 155 1.88 11.50 4.54
N THR A 156 2.27 10.91 3.42
CA THR A 156 1.35 10.31 2.45
C THR A 156 0.58 9.13 3.05
N LEU A 157 1.26 8.20 3.71
CA LEU A 157 0.60 7.10 4.40
C LEU A 157 -0.33 7.59 5.51
N GLY A 158 0.11 8.57 6.30
CA GLY A 158 -0.69 9.19 7.33
C GLY A 158 -1.98 9.82 6.79
N ALA A 159 -1.88 10.53 5.66
CA ALA A 159 -3.04 11.12 5.01
C ALA A 159 -4.01 10.06 4.43
N ILE A 160 -3.49 9.01 3.78
CA ILE A 160 -4.30 7.89 3.25
C ILE A 160 -5.09 7.22 4.38
N PHE A 161 -4.43 6.93 5.49
CA PHE A 161 -5.08 6.27 6.64
C PHE A 161 -5.80 7.25 7.56
N GLY A 162 -5.74 8.56 7.26
CA GLY A 162 -6.36 9.59 8.08
C GLY A 162 -5.74 9.71 9.49
N THR A 163 -4.43 9.42 9.62
CA THR A 163 -3.68 9.47 10.87
C THR A 163 -3.05 10.84 11.15
N THR A 164 -3.00 11.71 10.14
CA THR A 164 -2.46 13.07 10.26
C THR A 164 -3.43 14.12 9.75
N ASP A 165 -3.34 15.35 10.26
CA ASP A 165 -4.15 16.50 9.80
C ASP A 165 -3.73 17.05 8.41
N HIS A 166 -2.96 16.27 7.64
CA HIS A 166 -2.33 16.70 6.38
C HIS A 166 -3.21 16.54 5.12
N ALA A 167 -4.51 16.38 5.25
CA ALA A 167 -5.44 16.35 4.08
C ALA A 167 -5.25 17.55 3.13
N THR A 168 -4.72 18.65 3.61
CA THR A 168 -4.43 19.87 2.82
C THR A 168 -3.13 19.73 2.00
N ARG A 169 -2.18 18.89 2.41
CA ARG A 169 -0.88 18.69 1.74
C ARG A 169 -0.95 17.75 0.53
N LEU A 170 -1.92 16.86 0.49
CA LEU A 170 -2.08 15.91 -0.63
C LEU A 170 -2.24 16.62 -1.99
N THR A 171 -2.80 17.82 -2.00
CA THR A 171 -2.97 18.62 -3.23
C THR A 171 -1.67 19.32 -3.67
N GLU A 172 -0.73 19.56 -2.76
CA GLU A 172 0.55 20.23 -3.04
C GLU A 172 1.68 19.25 -3.34
N LEU A 173 1.66 18.03 -2.76
CA LEU A 173 2.70 16.99 -2.98
C LEU A 173 2.74 16.44 -4.42
N ILE A 174 1.67 16.58 -5.18
CA ILE A 174 1.62 16.16 -6.59
C ILE A 174 2.50 17.08 -7.49
N VAL A 175 2.95 18.22 -7.01
CA VAL A 175 3.59 19.29 -7.80
C VAL A 175 5.07 19.47 -7.52
N ASP A 176 5.62 18.97 -6.41
CA ASP A 176 7.03 19.21 -6.04
C ASP A 176 7.90 17.95 -6.14
N ASN A 177 8.56 17.80 -7.30
CA ASN A 177 9.45 16.68 -7.64
C ASN A 177 10.94 16.97 -7.33
N SER A 178 11.26 17.87 -6.40
CA SER A 178 12.62 18.42 -6.30
C SER A 178 13.54 17.79 -5.25
N ASP A 179 13.09 16.86 -4.41
CA ASP A 179 13.92 16.26 -3.37
C ASP A 179 14.35 14.82 -3.73
N GLU A 180 15.64 14.65 -4.00
CA GLU A 180 16.28 13.37 -4.26
C GLU A 180 16.62 12.63 -2.96
N TRP A 181 16.48 11.28 -2.98
CA TRP A 181 17.05 10.42 -1.94
C TRP A 181 18.59 10.43 -2.04
N ASP A 182 19.27 11.02 -1.07
CA ASP A 182 20.70 10.87 -0.84
C ASP A 182 21.04 9.55 -0.13
#